data_f883fb9645e461593fd3da51fe2bc49a
#
_entry.id   f883fb9645e461593fd3da51fe2bc49a
#
_cell.length_a   1.000
_cell.length_b   1.000
_cell.length_c   1.000
_cell.angle_alpha   90.00
_cell.angle_beta   90.00
_cell.angle_gamma   90.00
#
_symmetry.space_group_name_H-M   'P 1'
#
loop_
_entity.id
_entity.type
_entity.pdbx_description
1 polymer ?
#
loop_
_entity_poly.entity_id
_entity_poly.type
_entity_poly.pdbx_seq_one_letter_code
_entity_poly.pdbx_strand_id
1 'polypeptide(L)'
;MSAFITKNATASTRRVINCLFAGKIKPLYNDEIIEEYSEVLHRSKFHLADKDIQRLLYFIQTNGIDSSRFPYDGDMPDEDDRVFYEVALSEEDSFLVTGNLKHFPKTPKVVTAAKMMEILDHEE
;
A
#
# COMPACT_ATOMS: atom_id res chain seq x y z
N MET A 1 5.95 1.86 -11.97
CA MET A 1 5.46 2.69 -10.84
C MET A 1 5.18 1.81 -9.63
N SER A 2 5.54 2.26 -8.47
CA SER A 2 5.38 1.52 -7.21
C SER A 2 4.36 2.19 -6.30
N ALA A 3 3.56 1.40 -5.57
CA ALA A 3 2.55 1.93 -4.68
C ALA A 3 2.33 1.03 -3.47
N PHE A 4 1.88 1.64 -2.38
CA PHE A 4 1.38 0.95 -1.20
C PHE A 4 -0.11 1.11 -1.10
N ILE A 5 -0.77 0.09 -0.59
CA ILE A 5 -2.19 0.13 -0.32
C ILE A 5 -2.39 -0.09 1.17
N THR A 6 -2.95 0.90 1.84
CA THR A 6 -3.28 0.77 3.25
C THR A 6 -4.65 0.10 3.43
N LYS A 7 -5.01 -0.17 4.65
CA LYS A 7 -6.08 -1.10 5.03
C LYS A 7 -7.53 -0.68 4.76
N ASN A 8 -7.77 0.50 4.19
CA ASN A 8 -9.14 0.97 3.94
C ASN A 8 -9.58 0.63 2.51
N ALA A 9 -10.44 -0.37 2.37
CA ALA A 9 -10.88 -0.85 1.07
C ALA A 9 -12.06 -0.06 0.52
N THR A 10 -11.94 0.39 -0.74
CA THR A 10 -13.01 1.06 -1.49
C THR A 10 -13.08 0.41 -2.88
N ALA A 11 -14.06 0.82 -3.69
CA ALA A 11 -14.15 0.37 -5.09
C ALA A 11 -12.89 0.75 -5.88
N SER A 12 -12.36 1.95 -5.66
CA SER A 12 -11.11 2.39 -6.30
C SER A 12 -9.91 1.58 -5.83
N THR A 13 -9.88 1.16 -4.56
CA THR A 13 -8.84 0.28 -4.03
C THR A 13 -8.80 -1.03 -4.80
N ARG A 14 -9.96 -1.59 -5.13
CA ARG A 14 -10.04 -2.83 -5.92
C ARG A 14 -9.42 -2.64 -7.30
N ARG A 15 -9.63 -1.49 -7.93
CA ARG A 15 -9.01 -1.18 -9.23
C ARG A 15 -7.48 -1.10 -9.12
N VAL A 16 -6.97 -0.51 -8.04
CA VAL A 16 -5.52 -0.45 -7.79
C VAL A 16 -4.97 -1.86 -7.60
N ILE A 17 -5.66 -2.72 -6.84
CA ILE A 17 -5.25 -4.12 -6.66
C ILE A 17 -5.21 -4.85 -8.00
N ASN A 18 -6.19 -4.63 -8.87
CA ASN A 18 -6.20 -5.23 -10.20
C ASN A 18 -4.97 -4.78 -11.01
N CYS A 19 -4.55 -3.53 -10.86
CA CYS A 19 -3.32 -3.03 -11.50
C CYS A 19 -2.07 -3.71 -10.96
N LEU A 20 -2.04 -4.05 -9.66
CA LEU A 20 -0.96 -4.83 -9.08
C LEU A 20 -0.85 -6.20 -9.75
N PHE A 21 -1.97 -6.92 -9.87
CA PHE A 21 -2.00 -8.24 -10.50
C PHE A 21 -1.66 -8.17 -11.99
N ALA A 22 -2.01 -7.07 -12.65
CA ALA A 22 -1.71 -6.88 -14.07
C ALA A 22 -0.25 -6.44 -14.33
N GLY A 23 0.52 -6.20 -13.28
CA GLY A 23 1.91 -5.79 -13.41
C GLY A 23 2.12 -4.32 -13.74
N LYS A 24 1.08 -3.51 -13.67
CA LYS A 24 1.18 -2.06 -13.92
C LYS A 24 1.78 -1.30 -12.75
N ILE A 25 1.67 -1.85 -11.55
CA ILE A 25 2.22 -1.29 -10.33
C ILE A 25 2.99 -2.39 -9.60
N LYS A 26 4.12 -2.03 -9.01
CA LYS A 26 4.86 -2.95 -8.14
C LYS A 26 4.62 -2.58 -6.68
N PRO A 27 4.16 -3.51 -5.83
CA PRO A 27 3.99 -3.21 -4.42
C PRO A 27 5.35 -3.09 -3.74
N LEU A 28 5.44 -2.19 -2.78
CA LEU A 28 6.60 -2.12 -1.89
C LEU A 28 6.24 -2.84 -0.59
N TYR A 29 7.18 -3.58 -0.02
CA TYR A 29 6.92 -4.31 1.20
C TYR A 29 8.18 -4.45 2.04
N ASN A 30 8.00 -4.81 3.28
CA ASN A 30 9.01 -5.34 4.17
C ASN A 30 8.30 -6.30 5.13
N ASP A 31 9.04 -6.93 6.05
CA ASP A 31 8.44 -7.91 6.96
C ASP A 31 7.34 -7.30 7.84
N GLU A 32 7.52 -6.06 8.30
CA GLU A 32 6.53 -5.37 9.12
C GLU A 32 5.22 -5.15 8.35
N ILE A 33 5.31 -4.75 7.09
CA ILE A 33 4.15 -4.51 6.22
C ILE A 33 3.42 -5.82 5.93
N ILE A 34 4.15 -6.89 5.65
CA ILE A 34 3.53 -8.20 5.42
C ILE A 34 2.77 -8.68 6.65
N GLU A 35 3.36 -8.52 7.85
CA GLU A 35 2.67 -8.85 9.10
C GLU A 35 1.39 -8.04 9.28
N GLU A 36 1.44 -6.73 9.03
CA GLU A 36 0.28 -5.85 9.16
C GLU A 36 -0.81 -6.25 8.17
N TYR A 37 -0.46 -6.52 6.92
CA TYR A 37 -1.43 -6.97 5.93
C TYR A 37 -2.05 -8.31 6.33
N SER A 38 -1.25 -9.25 6.81
CA SER A 38 -1.75 -10.54 7.27
C SER A 38 -2.77 -10.37 8.39
N GLU A 39 -2.46 -9.54 9.38
CA GLU A 39 -3.36 -9.27 10.50
C GLU A 39 -4.66 -8.62 10.03
N VAL A 40 -4.57 -7.58 9.22
CA VAL A 40 -5.74 -6.83 8.74
C VAL A 40 -6.64 -7.71 7.87
N LEU A 41 -6.05 -8.49 6.95
CA LEU A 41 -6.82 -9.31 6.02
C LEU A 41 -7.51 -10.50 6.70
N HIS A 42 -6.99 -10.95 7.86
CA HIS A 42 -7.61 -12.01 8.63
C HIS A 42 -8.80 -11.53 9.48
N ARG A 43 -9.04 -10.21 9.53
CA ARG A 43 -10.19 -9.67 10.28
C ARG A 43 -11.49 -10.08 9.62
N SER A 44 -12.47 -10.41 10.45
CA SER A 44 -13.73 -11.00 10.01
C SER A 44 -14.52 -10.17 9.00
N LYS A 45 -14.38 -8.84 9.03
CA LYS A 45 -15.15 -7.97 8.14
C LYS A 45 -14.82 -8.15 6.65
N PHE A 46 -13.67 -8.73 6.33
CA PHE A 46 -13.28 -8.97 4.94
C PHE A 46 -13.74 -10.34 4.43
N HIS A 47 -14.08 -11.27 5.32
CA HIS A 47 -14.55 -12.63 4.98
C HIS A 47 -13.67 -13.36 3.96
N LEU A 48 -12.36 -13.16 4.03
CA LEU A 48 -11.43 -13.81 3.12
C LEU A 48 -10.95 -15.15 3.66
N ALA A 49 -10.85 -16.14 2.79
CA ALA A 49 -10.30 -17.44 3.15
C ALA A 49 -8.79 -17.30 3.36
N ASP A 50 -8.25 -18.06 4.32
CA ASP A 50 -6.81 -18.02 4.62
C ASP A 50 -5.95 -18.27 3.38
N LYS A 51 -6.34 -19.22 2.54
CA LYS A 51 -5.58 -19.52 1.31
C LYS A 51 -5.50 -18.33 0.35
N ASP A 52 -6.56 -17.51 0.29
CA ASP A 52 -6.59 -16.34 -0.57
C ASP A 52 -5.69 -15.24 -0.02
N ILE A 53 -5.66 -15.09 1.30
CA ILE A 53 -4.75 -14.16 1.97
C ILE A 53 -3.30 -14.57 1.72
N GLN A 54 -2.98 -15.85 1.87
CA GLN A 54 -1.62 -16.34 1.62
C GLN A 54 -1.20 -16.14 0.18
N ARG A 55 -2.10 -16.32 -0.78
CA ARG A 55 -1.82 -16.06 -2.20
C ARG A 55 -1.49 -14.60 -2.46
N LEU A 56 -2.26 -13.68 -1.87
CA LEU A 56 -2.03 -12.26 -2.03
C LEU A 56 -0.67 -11.86 -1.44
N LEU A 57 -0.38 -12.31 -0.22
CA LEU A 57 0.88 -12.02 0.44
C LEU A 57 2.07 -12.59 -0.33
N TYR A 58 1.93 -13.81 -0.83
CA TYR A 58 2.95 -14.43 -1.67
C TYR A 58 3.18 -13.64 -2.95
N PHE A 59 2.09 -13.17 -3.59
CA PHE A 59 2.18 -12.36 -4.80
C PHE A 59 2.97 -11.06 -4.53
N ILE A 60 2.67 -10.39 -3.40
CA ILE A 60 3.37 -9.17 -3.03
C ILE A 60 4.86 -9.43 -2.84
N GLN A 61 5.21 -10.51 -2.15
CA GLN A 61 6.60 -10.85 -1.87
C GLN A 61 7.38 -11.31 -3.09
N THR A 62 6.72 -11.94 -4.07
CA THR A 62 7.39 -12.43 -5.28
C THR A 62 7.48 -11.40 -6.40
N ASN A 63 6.53 -10.46 -6.46
CA ASN A 63 6.47 -9.48 -7.54
C ASN A 63 6.77 -8.06 -7.09
N GLY A 64 6.84 -7.82 -5.78
CA GLY A 64 7.10 -6.51 -5.23
C GLY A 64 8.57 -6.23 -5.00
N ILE A 65 8.83 -5.09 -4.38
CA ILE A 65 10.17 -4.61 -4.06
C ILE A 65 10.33 -4.65 -2.54
N ASP A 66 11.28 -5.44 -2.05
CA ASP A 66 11.63 -5.49 -0.63
C ASP A 66 12.33 -4.17 -0.28
N SER A 67 11.69 -3.35 0.51
CA SER A 67 12.10 -1.97 0.74
C SER A 67 12.41 -1.70 2.21
N SER A 68 13.52 -1.02 2.45
CA SER A 68 13.88 -0.58 3.80
C SER A 68 13.07 0.65 4.17
N ARG A 69 13.05 0.99 5.46
CA ARG A 69 12.42 2.21 5.94
C ARG A 69 13.40 3.37 5.81
N PHE A 70 12.93 4.50 5.27
CA PHE A 70 13.66 5.76 5.30
C PHE A 70 13.15 6.54 6.51
N PRO A 71 13.99 6.80 7.53
CA PRO A 71 13.51 7.41 8.79
C PRO A 71 12.78 8.72 8.60
N TYR A 72 11.65 8.87 9.27
CA TYR A 72 10.87 10.10 9.28
C TYR A 72 10.65 10.52 10.73
N ASP A 73 11.20 11.68 11.11
CA ASP A 73 11.17 12.18 12.48
C ASP A 73 9.95 13.08 12.77
N GLY A 74 9.13 13.36 11.76
CA GLY A 74 7.97 14.20 11.94
C GLY A 74 6.83 13.52 12.68
N ASP A 75 5.77 14.28 12.94
CA ASP A 75 4.60 13.76 13.62
C ASP A 75 3.78 12.83 12.72
N MET A 76 3.32 11.74 13.32
CA MET A 76 2.38 10.83 12.68
C MET A 76 1.12 10.75 13.54
N PRO A 77 -0.06 10.99 12.96
CA PRO A 77 -1.32 10.85 13.72
C PRO A 77 -1.50 9.45 14.31
N ASP A 78 -1.03 8.41 13.62
CA ASP A 78 -1.05 7.04 14.10
C ASP A 78 0.33 6.44 13.89
N GLU A 79 1.00 6.03 14.97
CA GLU A 79 2.34 5.44 14.90
C GLU A 79 2.35 4.13 14.13
N ASP A 80 1.26 3.38 14.12
CA ASP A 80 1.18 2.13 13.37
C ASP A 80 1.30 2.36 11.85
N ASP A 81 1.03 3.58 11.38
CA ASP A 81 1.11 3.94 9.97
C ASP A 81 2.51 4.44 9.57
N ARG A 82 3.38 4.69 10.53
CA ARG A 82 4.73 5.21 10.25
C ARG A 82 5.53 4.31 9.34
N VAL A 83 5.42 2.99 9.50
CA VAL A 83 6.16 2.04 8.67
C VAL A 83 5.80 2.20 7.19
N PHE A 84 4.51 2.39 6.88
CA PHE A 84 4.08 2.57 5.49
C PHE A 84 4.65 3.84 4.88
N TYR A 85 4.63 4.92 5.63
CA TYR A 85 5.14 6.20 5.16
C TYR A 85 6.65 6.14 4.94
N GLU A 86 7.40 5.57 5.88
CA GLU A 86 8.85 5.46 5.79
C GLU A 86 9.28 4.55 4.65
N VAL A 87 8.55 3.49 4.38
CA VAL A 87 8.86 2.63 3.23
C VAL A 87 8.56 3.37 1.91
N ALA A 88 7.46 4.14 1.85
CA ALA A 88 7.17 4.96 0.67
C ALA A 88 8.27 5.99 0.41
N LEU A 89 8.85 6.56 1.47
CA LEU A 89 9.96 7.51 1.34
C LEU A 89 11.24 6.88 0.80
N SER A 90 11.41 5.57 0.93
CA SER A 90 12.62 4.88 0.48
C SER A 90 12.72 4.79 -1.05
N GLU A 91 11.63 4.99 -1.77
CA GLU A 91 11.57 4.90 -3.22
C GLU A 91 10.98 6.18 -3.80
N GLU A 92 11.74 6.89 -4.64
CA GLU A 92 11.30 8.18 -5.19
C GLU A 92 10.04 8.09 -6.03
N ASP A 93 9.92 7.06 -6.86
CA ASP A 93 8.80 6.89 -7.80
C ASP A 93 7.63 6.12 -7.20
N SER A 94 7.50 6.12 -5.88
CA SER A 94 6.44 5.39 -5.21
C SER A 94 5.35 6.30 -4.68
N PHE A 95 4.18 5.72 -4.43
CA PHE A 95 3.05 6.42 -3.83
C PHE A 95 2.51 5.60 -2.66
N LEU A 96 2.06 6.30 -1.64
CA LEU A 96 1.31 5.68 -0.54
C LEU A 96 -0.18 5.88 -0.83
N VAL A 97 -0.88 4.79 -1.06
CA VAL A 97 -2.32 4.82 -1.37
C VAL A 97 -3.10 4.55 -0.09
N THR A 98 -3.95 5.48 0.30
CA THR A 98 -4.71 5.37 1.54
C THR A 98 -6.15 5.83 1.37
N GLY A 99 -7.06 5.24 2.13
CA GLY A 99 -8.44 5.70 2.24
C GLY A 99 -8.62 6.88 3.18
N ASN A 100 -7.56 7.28 3.90
CA ASN A 100 -7.66 8.36 4.87
C ASN A 100 -6.39 9.22 4.86
N LEU A 101 -6.41 10.28 4.07
CA LEU A 101 -5.28 11.20 3.91
C LEU A 101 -4.89 11.87 5.23
N LYS A 102 -5.82 11.99 6.18
CA LYS A 102 -5.56 12.64 7.48
C LYS A 102 -4.61 11.85 8.37
N HIS A 103 -4.42 10.56 8.08
CA HIS A 103 -3.52 9.70 8.87
C HIS A 103 -2.05 9.90 8.51
N PHE A 104 -1.76 10.69 7.46
CA PHE A 104 -0.39 10.85 6.95
C PHE A 104 -0.02 12.31 6.77
N PRO A 105 1.28 12.62 6.74
CA PRO A 105 1.73 13.97 6.37
C PRO A 105 1.20 14.37 4.99
N LYS A 106 0.93 15.66 4.83
CA LYS A 106 0.37 16.18 3.59
C LYS A 106 1.49 16.34 2.54
N THR A 107 1.49 15.44 1.57
CA THR A 107 2.52 15.42 0.52
C THR A 107 1.92 14.80 -0.75
N PRO A 108 2.40 15.20 -1.96
CA PRO A 108 1.94 14.59 -3.21
C PRO A 108 2.14 13.09 -3.28
N LYS A 109 3.03 12.54 -2.47
CA LYS A 109 3.32 11.10 -2.42
C LYS A 109 2.16 10.30 -1.79
N VAL A 110 1.37 10.93 -0.92
CA VAL A 110 0.23 10.28 -0.26
C VAL A 110 -1.04 10.61 -1.03
N VAL A 111 -1.66 9.59 -1.58
CA VAL A 111 -2.79 9.75 -2.50
C VAL A 111 -3.93 8.81 -2.14
N THR A 112 -5.13 9.12 -2.62
CA THR A 112 -6.26 8.19 -2.56
C THR A 112 -6.14 7.18 -3.70
N ALA A 113 -6.90 6.07 -3.61
CA ALA A 113 -6.95 5.09 -4.70
C ALA A 113 -7.47 5.74 -5.99
N ALA A 114 -8.47 6.63 -5.89
CA ALA A 114 -8.98 7.34 -7.05
C ALA A 114 -7.90 8.20 -7.71
N LYS A 115 -7.11 8.91 -6.90
CA LYS A 115 -6.01 9.73 -7.40
C LYS A 115 -4.92 8.87 -8.04
N MET A 116 -4.62 7.72 -7.44
CA MET A 116 -3.65 6.79 -8.01
C MET A 116 -4.08 6.32 -9.40
N MET A 117 -5.35 6.01 -9.60
CA MET A 117 -5.87 5.62 -10.91
C MET A 117 -5.75 6.76 -11.92
N GLU A 118 -6.01 8.00 -11.50
CA GLU A 118 -5.79 9.18 -12.35
C GLU A 118 -4.34 9.29 -12.81
N ILE A 119 -3.39 9.12 -11.88
CA ILE A 119 -1.96 9.18 -12.18
C ILE A 119 -1.60 8.10 -13.22
N LEU A 120 -2.09 6.89 -13.03
CA LEU A 120 -1.83 5.78 -13.97
C LEU A 120 -2.41 6.06 -15.35
N ASP A 121 -3.59 6.63 -15.42
CA ASP A 121 -4.23 6.96 -16.71
C ASP A 121 -3.44 8.03 -17.47
N HIS A 122 -2.83 8.98 -16.76
CA HIS A 122 -2.04 10.04 -17.39
C HIS A 122 -0.66 9.56 -17.87
N GLU A 123 -0.17 8.46 -17.36
CA GLU A 123 1.12 7.91 -17.79
C GLU A 123 1.02 7.06 -19.07
N GLU A 124 -0.16 6.66 -19.41
CA GLU A 124 -0.43 5.92 -20.64
C GLU A 124 -0.69 6.90 -21.79
#